data_50b294663f0f377716b9f5eac0a7e4de
#
_entry.id   50b294663f0f377716b9f5eac0a7e4de
#
_cell.length_a   1.000
_cell.length_b   1.000
_cell.length_c   1.000
_cell.angle_alpha   90.00
_cell.angle_beta   90.00
_cell.angle_gamma   90.00
#
_symmetry.space_group_name_H-M   'P 1'
#
loop_
_entity.id
_entity.type
_entity.pdbx_description
1 polymer ?
#
loop_
_entity_poly.entity_id
_entity_poly.type
_entity_poly.pdbx_seq_one_letter_code
_entity_poly.pdbx_strand_id
1 'polypeptide(L)'
;ATDFSAAVNVLKNAGCDVVIACMNQNPLATLMNTMRDVNYNVNVVTSYVNASATTLGAFVDTGAITANRMVYCTAWLDVTTEQGLADYTAFYTAMSAWELANGESGSTYALNSYAMAGYIAGNIFVQALQAVDKAGVELNYANFAKVMEETNFAIPMGGSISYANGDRLGVTALALNCVSLEKNEAGVYA
;
A
#
# COMPACT_ATOMS: atom_id res chain seq x y z
N ALA A 1 11.45 9.60 -14.74
CA ALA A 1 11.03 10.58 -15.75
C ALA A 1 10.80 11.91 -15.07
N THR A 2 11.24 12.99 -15.69
CA THR A 2 11.12 14.35 -15.19
C THR A 2 10.01 15.13 -15.91
N ASP A 3 9.43 14.56 -16.96
CA ASP A 3 8.34 15.15 -17.75
C ASP A 3 7.43 14.06 -18.30
N PHE A 4 6.14 14.23 -18.12
CA PHE A 4 5.07 13.35 -18.65
C PHE A 4 4.17 14.04 -19.67
N SER A 5 4.48 15.27 -20.08
CA SER A 5 3.62 16.07 -20.94
C SER A 5 3.24 15.36 -22.25
N ALA A 6 4.20 14.71 -22.92
CA ALA A 6 3.94 13.96 -24.12
C ALA A 6 3.00 12.77 -23.88
N ALA A 7 3.26 11.97 -22.85
CA ALA A 7 2.44 10.80 -22.51
C ALA A 7 1.01 11.21 -22.11
N VAL A 8 0.87 12.23 -21.26
CA VAL A 8 -0.44 12.75 -20.82
C VAL A 8 -1.25 13.27 -22.00
N ASN A 9 -0.61 14.01 -22.92
CA ASN A 9 -1.30 14.50 -24.12
C ASN A 9 -1.75 13.35 -25.04
N VAL A 10 -0.97 12.29 -25.19
CA VAL A 10 -1.37 11.11 -25.96
C VAL A 10 -2.60 10.45 -25.34
N LEU A 11 -2.60 10.21 -24.02
CA LEU A 11 -3.72 9.60 -23.31
C LEU A 11 -4.97 10.47 -23.38
N LYS A 12 -4.83 11.77 -23.17
CA LYS A 12 -5.93 12.73 -23.26
C LYS A 12 -6.54 12.78 -24.66
N ASN A 13 -5.71 12.84 -25.69
CA ASN A 13 -6.18 12.88 -27.08
C ASN A 13 -6.80 11.56 -27.52
N ALA A 14 -6.39 10.43 -26.95
CA ALA A 14 -6.99 9.13 -27.17
C ALA A 14 -8.34 8.95 -26.46
N GLY A 15 -8.73 9.89 -25.59
CA GLY A 15 -9.99 9.82 -24.84
C GLY A 15 -9.99 8.75 -23.75
N CYS A 16 -8.82 8.42 -23.19
CA CYS A 16 -8.76 7.47 -22.07
C CYS A 16 -9.47 8.06 -20.84
N ASP A 17 -10.27 7.26 -20.17
CA ASP A 17 -11.10 7.64 -19.01
C ASP A 17 -10.50 7.21 -17.67
N VAL A 18 -9.37 6.48 -17.70
CA VAL A 18 -8.59 6.09 -16.54
C VAL A 18 -7.11 5.98 -16.90
N VAL A 19 -6.23 6.29 -15.96
CA VAL A 19 -4.78 6.11 -16.09
C VAL A 19 -4.30 5.06 -15.09
N ILE A 20 -3.63 4.00 -15.56
CA ILE A 20 -2.95 3.03 -14.70
C ILE A 20 -1.49 3.45 -14.59
N ALA A 21 -1.09 3.92 -13.41
CA ALA A 21 0.24 4.48 -13.16
C ALA A 21 1.12 3.50 -12.38
N CYS A 22 1.90 2.68 -13.09
CA CYS A 22 2.88 1.76 -12.50
C CYS A 22 4.18 2.49 -12.18
N MET A 23 4.20 3.31 -11.13
CA MET A 23 5.35 4.14 -10.78
C MET A 23 5.43 4.42 -9.27
N ASN A 24 6.59 4.90 -8.84
CA ASN A 24 6.84 5.32 -7.45
C ASN A 24 6.37 6.75 -7.18
N GLN A 25 6.49 7.21 -5.94
CA GLN A 25 5.93 8.46 -5.42
C GLN A 25 6.37 9.72 -6.21
N ASN A 26 7.67 9.91 -6.45
CA ASN A 26 8.16 11.11 -7.15
C ASN A 26 7.68 11.20 -8.61
N PRO A 27 7.77 10.13 -9.43
CA PRO A 27 7.15 10.14 -10.75
C PRO A 27 5.64 10.35 -10.73
N LEU A 28 4.93 9.78 -9.75
CA LEU A 28 3.49 10.01 -9.62
C LEU A 28 3.17 11.48 -9.36
N ALA A 29 3.93 12.15 -8.49
CA ALA A 29 3.79 13.58 -8.24
C ALA A 29 3.91 14.41 -9.53
N THR A 30 4.92 14.09 -10.35
CA THR A 30 5.11 14.76 -11.65
C THR A 30 3.95 14.48 -12.60
N LEU A 31 3.46 13.23 -12.68
CA LEU A 31 2.30 12.87 -13.50
C LEU A 31 1.05 13.64 -13.07
N MET A 32 0.73 13.65 -11.77
CA MET A 32 -0.46 14.31 -11.24
C MET A 32 -0.44 15.82 -11.49
N ASN A 33 0.70 16.48 -11.31
CA ASN A 33 0.86 17.89 -11.64
C ASN A 33 0.69 18.14 -13.15
N THR A 34 1.28 17.30 -13.99
CA THR A 34 1.12 17.42 -15.45
C THR A 34 -0.34 17.28 -15.86
N MET A 35 -1.08 16.30 -15.31
CA MET A 35 -2.51 16.10 -15.59
C MET A 35 -3.33 17.31 -15.15
N ARG A 36 -3.02 17.89 -13.96
CA ARG A 36 -3.65 19.13 -13.50
C ARG A 36 -3.44 20.27 -14.48
N ASP A 37 -2.19 20.51 -14.87
CA ASP A 37 -1.79 21.67 -15.68
C ASP A 37 -2.41 21.65 -17.09
N VAL A 38 -2.70 20.47 -17.63
CA VAL A 38 -3.40 20.32 -18.92
C VAL A 38 -4.90 20.06 -18.77
N ASN A 39 -5.47 20.15 -17.57
CA ASN A 39 -6.88 19.85 -17.27
C ASN A 39 -7.32 18.45 -17.79
N TYR A 40 -6.51 17.44 -17.55
CA TYR A 40 -6.87 16.05 -17.82
C TYR A 40 -7.49 15.44 -16.57
N ASN A 41 -8.82 15.40 -16.54
CA ASN A 41 -9.63 15.05 -15.36
C ASN A 41 -10.15 13.62 -15.49
N VAL A 42 -9.30 12.65 -15.20
CA VAL A 42 -9.62 11.22 -15.12
C VAL A 42 -8.98 10.62 -13.88
N ASN A 43 -9.55 9.54 -13.38
CA ASN A 43 -9.01 8.85 -12.22
C ASN A 43 -7.69 8.15 -12.54
N VAL A 44 -6.85 8.02 -11.53
CA VAL A 44 -5.56 7.32 -11.60
C VAL A 44 -5.59 6.14 -10.66
N VAL A 45 -5.23 4.96 -11.15
CA VAL A 45 -5.03 3.75 -10.34
C VAL A 45 -3.54 3.48 -10.26
N THR A 46 -3.04 3.24 -9.06
CA THR A 46 -1.62 3.00 -8.82
C THR A 46 -1.41 1.95 -7.72
N SER A 47 -0.16 1.63 -7.42
CA SER A 47 0.16 0.62 -6.42
C SER A 47 0.23 1.20 -4.99
N TYR A 48 0.24 0.31 -4.01
CA TYR A 48 0.33 0.60 -2.58
C TYR A 48 1.53 1.50 -2.18
N VAL A 49 2.60 1.49 -2.97
CA VAL A 49 3.78 2.34 -2.70
C VAL A 49 3.45 3.82 -2.68
N ASN A 50 2.33 4.20 -3.27
CA ASN A 50 1.82 5.57 -3.32
C ASN A 50 0.74 5.85 -2.26
N ALA A 51 0.32 4.84 -1.49
CA ALA A 51 -0.74 4.95 -0.48
C ALA A 51 -0.24 5.61 0.81
N SER A 52 0.23 6.84 0.71
CA SER A 52 0.64 7.67 1.85
C SER A 52 -0.33 8.84 1.98
N ALA A 53 -1.06 8.90 3.10
CA ALA A 53 -1.99 10.00 3.38
C ALA A 53 -1.30 11.37 3.28
N THR A 54 -0.07 11.49 3.77
CA THR A 54 0.72 12.72 3.66
C THR A 54 1.01 13.09 2.19
N THR A 55 1.44 12.13 1.38
CA THR A 55 1.76 12.37 -0.04
C THR A 55 0.51 12.69 -0.85
N LEU A 56 -0.55 11.90 -0.67
CA LEU A 56 -1.81 12.10 -1.38
C LEU A 56 -2.51 13.38 -0.91
N GLY A 57 -2.44 13.70 0.38
CA GLY A 57 -2.97 14.95 0.95
C GLY A 57 -2.30 16.19 0.36
N ALA A 58 -0.98 16.16 0.13
CA ALA A 58 -0.28 17.24 -0.56
C ALA A 58 -0.78 17.43 -2.01
N PHE A 59 -1.23 16.36 -2.68
CA PHE A 59 -1.84 16.47 -4.01
C PHE A 59 -3.25 17.08 -3.95
N VAL A 60 -4.01 16.85 -2.87
CA VAL A 60 -5.28 17.54 -2.62
C VAL A 60 -5.03 19.02 -2.41
N ASP A 61 -4.10 19.39 -1.52
CA ASP A 61 -3.74 20.78 -1.22
C ASP A 61 -3.29 21.57 -2.47
N THR A 62 -2.65 20.91 -3.44
CA THR A 62 -2.21 21.54 -4.70
C THR A 62 -3.25 21.48 -5.83
N GLY A 63 -4.40 20.88 -5.59
CA GLY A 63 -5.44 20.64 -6.61
C GLY A 63 -5.04 19.60 -7.67
N ALA A 64 -4.00 18.82 -7.42
CA ALA A 64 -3.64 17.69 -8.28
C ALA A 64 -4.58 16.49 -8.09
N ILE A 65 -5.15 16.32 -6.90
CA ILE A 65 -6.29 15.43 -6.64
C ILE A 65 -7.55 16.29 -6.45
N THR A 66 -8.63 15.90 -7.12
CA THR A 66 -9.95 16.53 -7.05
C THR A 66 -11.04 15.46 -7.21
N ALA A 67 -12.30 15.78 -6.98
CA ALA A 67 -13.42 14.86 -7.19
C ALA A 67 -13.48 14.24 -8.60
N ASN A 68 -12.92 14.93 -9.61
CA ASN A 68 -12.88 14.47 -11.00
C ASN A 68 -11.51 13.86 -11.40
N ARG A 69 -10.57 13.78 -10.47
CA ARG A 69 -9.23 13.22 -10.67
C ARG A 69 -8.72 12.64 -9.35
N MET A 70 -9.31 11.51 -8.97
CA MET A 70 -8.92 10.78 -7.75
C MET A 70 -7.73 9.86 -8.04
N VAL A 71 -6.95 9.57 -6.99
CA VAL A 71 -5.91 8.54 -7.01
C VAL A 71 -6.37 7.38 -6.14
N TYR A 72 -6.47 6.20 -6.75
CA TYR A 72 -6.78 4.94 -6.08
C TYR A 72 -5.51 4.10 -5.98
N CYS A 73 -5.12 3.76 -4.78
CA CYS A 73 -3.97 2.90 -4.51
C CYS A 73 -4.43 1.49 -4.18
N THR A 74 -3.78 0.47 -4.76
CA THR A 74 -3.97 -0.89 -4.26
C THR A 74 -3.49 -0.98 -2.83
N ALA A 75 -4.18 -1.74 -1.99
CA ALA A 75 -3.84 -1.93 -0.59
C ALA A 75 -4.11 -3.36 -0.17
N TRP A 76 -3.32 -3.86 0.78
CA TRP A 76 -3.59 -5.16 1.41
C TRP A 76 -4.63 -5.06 2.52
N LEU A 77 -4.95 -3.84 2.91
CA LEU A 77 -5.74 -3.52 4.08
C LEU A 77 -7.05 -2.89 3.65
N ASP A 78 -8.15 -3.46 4.12
CA ASP A 78 -9.46 -2.83 4.07
C ASP A 78 -9.80 -2.28 5.46
N VAL A 79 -9.46 -1.01 5.70
CA VAL A 79 -9.74 -0.30 6.96
C VAL A 79 -11.23 -0.01 7.19
N THR A 80 -12.08 -0.29 6.21
CA THR A 80 -13.54 -0.16 6.36
C THR A 80 -14.14 -1.33 7.14
N THR A 81 -13.38 -2.42 7.29
CA THR A 81 -13.76 -3.55 8.12
C THR A 81 -13.23 -3.39 9.54
N GLU A 82 -13.98 -3.89 10.53
CA GLU A 82 -13.56 -3.87 11.95
C GLU A 82 -12.20 -4.58 12.14
N GLN A 83 -12.00 -5.73 11.52
CA GLN A 83 -10.74 -6.47 11.60
C GLN A 83 -9.59 -5.70 10.95
N GLY A 84 -9.78 -5.15 9.77
CA GLY A 84 -8.74 -4.38 9.09
C GLY A 84 -8.33 -3.12 9.85
N LEU A 85 -9.30 -2.43 10.49
CA LEU A 85 -9.03 -1.29 11.35
C LEU A 85 -8.26 -1.69 12.62
N ALA A 86 -8.62 -2.83 13.24
CA ALA A 86 -7.92 -3.35 14.41
C ALA A 86 -6.46 -3.73 14.07
N ASP A 87 -6.24 -4.39 12.96
CA ASP A 87 -4.91 -4.80 12.49
C ASP A 87 -4.04 -3.58 12.13
N TYR A 88 -4.63 -2.56 11.49
CA TYR A 88 -3.93 -1.30 11.22
C TYR A 88 -3.53 -0.60 12.53
N THR A 89 -4.43 -0.56 13.51
CA THR A 89 -4.16 0.04 14.81
C THR A 89 -3.02 -0.68 15.53
N ALA A 90 -2.98 -2.01 15.45
CA ALA A 90 -1.91 -2.81 16.02
C ALA A 90 -0.55 -2.51 15.34
N PHE A 91 -0.53 -2.45 14.02
CA PHE A 91 0.66 -2.05 13.25
C PHE A 91 1.14 -0.64 13.64
N TYR A 92 0.24 0.34 13.61
CA TYR A 92 0.56 1.73 13.93
C TYR A 92 1.14 1.85 15.35
N THR A 93 0.52 1.20 16.32
CA THR A 93 0.97 1.23 17.72
C THR A 93 2.35 0.60 17.88
N ALA A 94 2.59 -0.55 17.26
CA ALA A 94 3.87 -1.23 17.32
C ALA A 94 5.00 -0.40 16.67
N MET A 95 4.74 0.17 15.49
CA MET A 95 5.72 0.98 14.77
C MET A 95 6.01 2.30 15.49
N SER A 96 4.98 3.00 15.99
CA SER A 96 5.16 4.23 16.75
C SER A 96 5.94 4.00 18.03
N ALA A 97 5.68 2.92 18.76
CA ALA A 97 6.42 2.58 19.96
C ALA A 97 7.91 2.29 19.65
N TRP A 98 8.17 1.58 18.56
CA TRP A 98 9.54 1.29 18.12
C TRP A 98 10.27 2.57 17.70
N GLU A 99 9.63 3.45 16.93
CA GLU A 99 10.20 4.74 16.51
C GLU A 99 10.59 5.59 17.72
N LEU A 100 9.66 5.78 18.66
CA LEU A 100 9.93 6.56 19.89
C LEU A 100 11.06 5.96 20.71
N ALA A 101 11.15 4.64 20.83
CA ALA A 101 12.23 3.96 21.53
C ALA A 101 13.60 4.15 20.84
N ASN A 102 13.62 4.47 19.54
CA ASN A 102 14.83 4.71 18.74
C ASN A 102 15.09 6.21 18.46
N GLY A 103 14.38 7.11 19.13
CA GLY A 103 14.61 8.56 19.03
C GLY A 103 14.01 9.22 17.80
N GLU A 104 13.06 8.55 17.13
CA GLU A 104 12.33 9.06 15.98
C GLU A 104 11.01 9.75 16.40
N SER A 105 10.27 10.30 15.42
CA SER A 105 9.05 11.10 15.68
C SER A 105 7.85 10.29 16.17
N GLY A 106 7.87 8.97 16.04
CA GLY A 106 6.74 8.09 16.32
C GLY A 106 5.68 8.00 15.21
N SER A 107 5.90 8.64 14.06
CA SER A 107 4.96 8.61 12.94
C SER A 107 5.59 8.51 11.55
N THR A 108 6.92 8.48 11.45
CA THR A 108 7.62 8.42 10.17
C THR A 108 7.36 7.09 9.45
N TYR A 109 7.54 5.97 10.15
CA TYR A 109 7.33 4.63 9.60
C TYR A 109 5.92 4.11 9.85
N ALA A 110 5.29 4.51 10.95
CA ALA A 110 3.92 4.13 11.27
C ALA A 110 2.89 4.59 10.21
N LEU A 111 3.21 5.62 9.42
CA LEU A 111 2.40 6.11 8.31
C LEU A 111 2.96 5.72 6.93
N ASN A 112 3.95 4.82 6.89
CA ASN A 112 4.68 4.48 5.68
C ASN A 112 4.24 3.11 5.13
N SER A 113 3.80 3.08 3.86
CA SER A 113 3.35 1.85 3.19
C SER A 113 4.45 0.80 3.02
N TYR A 114 5.71 1.21 2.90
CA TYR A 114 6.84 0.27 2.86
C TYR A 114 7.11 -0.39 4.22
N ALA A 115 6.96 0.38 5.30
CA ALA A 115 7.06 -0.19 6.67
C ALA A 115 5.94 -1.18 6.92
N MET A 116 4.73 -0.90 6.47
CA MET A 116 3.59 -1.82 6.51
C MET A 116 3.88 -3.11 5.74
N ALA A 117 4.42 -3.02 4.53
CA ALA A 117 4.82 -4.18 3.75
C ALA A 117 5.88 -5.03 4.48
N GLY A 118 6.88 -4.38 5.08
CA GLY A 118 7.89 -5.05 5.90
C GLY A 118 7.31 -5.73 7.14
N TYR A 119 6.37 -5.09 7.81
CA TYR A 119 5.67 -5.66 8.97
C TYR A 119 4.87 -6.91 8.60
N ILE A 120 4.13 -6.88 7.48
CA ILE A 120 3.41 -8.04 6.95
C ILE A 120 4.38 -9.17 6.62
N ALA A 121 5.46 -8.88 5.89
CA ALA A 121 6.46 -9.87 5.52
C ALA A 121 7.13 -10.52 6.74
N GLY A 122 7.47 -9.72 7.76
CA GLY A 122 8.01 -10.21 9.03
C GLY A 122 7.04 -11.14 9.77
N ASN A 123 5.77 -10.79 9.82
CA ASN A 123 4.74 -11.65 10.43
C ASN A 123 4.58 -12.99 9.70
N ILE A 124 4.57 -12.99 8.36
CA ILE A 124 4.50 -14.22 7.58
C ILE A 124 5.73 -15.10 7.84
N PHE A 125 6.92 -14.49 7.87
CA PHE A 125 8.16 -15.20 8.16
C PHE A 125 8.14 -15.86 9.54
N VAL A 126 7.67 -15.16 10.57
CA VAL A 126 7.52 -15.72 11.93
C VAL A 126 6.52 -16.87 11.96
N GLN A 127 5.37 -16.71 11.30
CA GLN A 127 4.36 -17.79 11.19
C GLN A 127 4.94 -19.01 10.48
N ALA A 128 5.77 -18.82 9.44
CA ALA A 128 6.42 -19.93 8.73
C ALA A 128 7.43 -20.67 9.65
N LEU A 129 8.22 -19.95 10.44
CA LEU A 129 9.11 -20.56 11.43
C LEU A 129 8.34 -21.36 12.49
N GLN A 130 7.23 -20.80 12.99
CA GLN A 130 6.35 -21.50 13.94
C GLN A 130 5.72 -22.75 13.31
N ALA A 131 5.40 -22.72 12.01
CA ALA A 131 4.85 -23.87 11.32
C ALA A 131 5.92 -24.97 11.11
N VAL A 132 7.19 -24.62 10.85
CA VAL A 132 8.31 -25.58 10.82
C VAL A 132 8.50 -26.24 12.18
N ASP A 133 8.50 -25.46 13.26
CA ASP A 133 8.62 -25.96 14.63
C ASP A 133 7.45 -26.91 14.97
N LYS A 134 6.23 -26.49 14.70
CA LYS A 134 5.02 -27.30 14.90
C LYS A 134 5.03 -28.62 14.10
N ALA A 135 5.62 -28.63 12.91
CA ALA A 135 5.79 -29.83 12.09
C ALA A 135 6.84 -30.78 12.65
N GLY A 136 7.65 -30.36 13.62
CA GLY A 136 8.71 -31.16 14.23
C GLY A 136 9.84 -31.52 13.26
N VAL A 137 10.07 -30.71 12.23
CA VAL A 137 11.11 -30.94 11.22
C VAL A 137 12.28 -29.96 11.42
N GLU A 138 13.45 -30.36 10.91
CA GLU A 138 14.65 -29.51 10.97
C GLU A 138 14.44 -28.22 10.18
N LEU A 139 14.86 -27.09 10.74
CA LEU A 139 14.86 -25.81 10.03
C LEU A 139 15.97 -25.78 8.99
N ASN A 140 15.60 -26.06 7.74
CA ASN A 140 16.44 -25.93 6.56
C ASN A 140 15.60 -25.41 5.37
N TYR A 141 16.26 -25.07 4.27
CA TYR A 141 15.58 -24.47 3.11
C TYR A 141 14.44 -25.35 2.57
N ALA A 142 14.66 -26.65 2.44
CA ALA A 142 13.68 -27.55 1.85
C ALA A 142 12.41 -27.66 2.72
N ASN A 143 12.56 -27.81 4.03
CA ASN A 143 11.46 -27.89 4.97
C ASN A 143 10.74 -26.55 5.11
N PHE A 144 11.49 -25.45 5.12
CA PHE A 144 10.89 -24.10 5.14
C PHE A 144 10.07 -23.84 3.87
N ALA A 145 10.63 -24.12 2.69
CA ALA A 145 9.92 -23.96 1.43
C ALA A 145 8.65 -24.83 1.35
N LYS A 146 8.74 -26.08 1.80
CA LYS A 146 7.59 -26.98 1.88
C LYS A 146 6.49 -26.42 2.78
N VAL A 147 6.84 -25.95 4.00
CA VAL A 147 5.88 -25.35 4.93
C VAL A 147 5.25 -24.10 4.34
N MET A 148 6.01 -23.26 3.62
CA MET A 148 5.48 -22.09 2.91
C MET A 148 4.42 -22.46 1.88
N GLU A 149 4.60 -23.58 1.17
CA GLU A 149 3.63 -24.06 0.16
C GLU A 149 2.41 -24.77 0.78
N GLU A 150 2.55 -25.35 1.96
CA GLU A 150 1.48 -26.14 2.61
C GLU A 150 0.66 -25.33 3.63
N THR A 151 1.10 -24.12 3.99
CA THR A 151 0.47 -23.30 5.04
C THR A 151 -0.25 -22.10 4.43
N ASN A 152 -1.46 -21.83 4.92
CA ASN A 152 -2.15 -20.58 4.65
C ASN A 152 -1.85 -19.61 5.79
N PHE A 153 -1.19 -18.49 5.47
CA PHE A 153 -0.73 -17.51 6.44
C PHE A 153 -1.77 -16.38 6.59
N ALA A 154 -2.12 -16.06 7.82
CA ALA A 154 -2.91 -14.87 8.09
C ALA A 154 -2.05 -13.62 7.86
N ILE A 155 -2.53 -12.70 7.03
CA ILE A 155 -1.91 -11.40 6.90
C ILE A 155 -2.47 -10.52 8.01
N PRO A 156 -1.62 -9.89 8.85
CA PRO A 156 -2.09 -8.77 9.66
C PRO A 156 -2.67 -7.75 8.67
N MET A 157 -3.90 -7.29 8.91
CA MET A 157 -4.61 -6.37 8.04
C MET A 157 -5.58 -7.00 7.02
N GLY A 158 -6.17 -8.13 7.39
CA GLY A 158 -7.45 -8.52 6.80
C GLY A 158 -7.40 -9.46 5.62
N GLY A 159 -6.49 -10.40 5.60
CA GLY A 159 -6.46 -11.38 4.53
C GLY A 159 -5.64 -12.61 4.85
N SER A 160 -5.36 -13.37 3.82
CA SER A 160 -4.44 -14.52 3.90
C SER A 160 -3.55 -14.58 2.66
N ILE A 161 -2.38 -15.19 2.84
CA ILE A 161 -1.45 -15.52 1.76
C ILE A 161 -1.32 -17.03 1.69
N SER A 162 -1.37 -17.59 0.49
CA SER A 162 -1.13 -19.00 0.20
C SER A 162 -0.20 -19.14 -0.99
N TYR A 163 0.83 -19.97 -0.83
CA TYR A 163 1.76 -20.30 -1.92
C TYR A 163 1.51 -21.73 -2.46
N ALA A 164 0.33 -22.28 -2.18
CA ALA A 164 -0.04 -23.63 -2.63
C ALA A 164 0.00 -23.76 -4.16
N ASN A 165 0.25 -24.98 -4.64
CA ASN A 165 0.29 -25.31 -6.06
C ASN A 165 1.31 -24.50 -6.89
N GLY A 166 2.39 -24.07 -6.26
CA GLY A 166 3.45 -23.30 -6.94
C GLY A 166 3.10 -21.84 -7.19
N ASP A 167 2.05 -21.31 -6.58
CA ASP A 167 1.76 -19.87 -6.61
C ASP A 167 2.94 -19.08 -6.01
N ARG A 168 3.35 -18.01 -6.65
CA ARG A 168 4.43 -17.12 -6.19
C ARG A 168 3.93 -15.71 -5.86
N LEU A 169 2.68 -15.41 -6.13
CA LEU A 169 2.07 -14.13 -5.77
C LEU A 169 1.45 -14.18 -4.37
N GLY A 170 0.83 -15.30 -4.03
CA GLY A 170 0.28 -15.58 -2.72
C GLY A 170 -0.97 -14.79 -2.35
N VAL A 171 -1.11 -13.56 -2.84
CA VAL A 171 -2.23 -12.65 -2.54
C VAL A 171 -3.35 -12.87 -3.54
N THR A 172 -4.57 -13.12 -3.04
CA THR A 172 -5.76 -13.40 -3.89
C THR A 172 -6.72 -12.22 -4.00
N ALA A 173 -6.59 -11.21 -3.15
CA ALA A 173 -7.44 -10.02 -3.16
C ALA A 173 -6.67 -8.79 -2.69
N LEU A 174 -7.04 -7.64 -3.24
CA LEU A 174 -6.52 -6.32 -2.85
C LEU A 174 -7.71 -5.36 -2.69
N ALA A 175 -7.60 -4.45 -1.73
CA ALA A 175 -8.48 -3.30 -1.63
C ALA A 175 -7.99 -2.16 -2.55
N LEU A 176 -8.87 -1.23 -2.88
CA LEU A 176 -8.52 0.05 -3.49
C LEU A 176 -8.85 1.15 -2.49
N ASN A 177 -7.85 1.86 -2.04
CA ASN A 177 -7.98 2.99 -1.12
C ASN A 177 -7.72 4.30 -1.86
N CYS A 178 -8.45 5.34 -1.50
CA CYS A 178 -8.20 6.71 -1.95
C CYS A 178 -8.13 7.64 -0.74
N VAL A 179 -7.53 8.81 -0.93
CA VAL A 179 -7.49 9.85 0.09
C VAL A 179 -8.83 10.58 0.13
N SER A 180 -9.29 10.98 1.31
CA SER A 180 -10.40 11.93 1.47
C SER A 180 -10.04 13.29 0.83
N LEU A 181 -11.04 14.01 0.33
CA LEU A 181 -10.86 15.39 -0.13
C LEU A 181 -11.00 16.41 1.01
N GLU A 182 -11.46 15.96 2.16
CA GLU A 182 -11.65 16.79 3.36
C GLU A 182 -10.73 16.31 4.47
N LYS A 183 -10.21 17.27 5.24
CA LYS A 183 -9.42 16.96 6.42
C LYS A 183 -10.34 16.55 7.56
N ASN A 184 -9.93 15.53 8.31
CA ASN A 184 -10.59 15.14 9.54
C ASN A 184 -10.36 16.18 10.67
N GLU A 185 -10.91 15.94 11.87
CA GLU A 185 -10.76 16.82 13.04
C GLU A 185 -9.29 17.04 13.45
N ALA A 186 -8.39 16.12 13.13
CA ALA A 186 -6.95 16.27 13.35
C ALA A 186 -6.23 17.06 12.25
N GLY A 187 -6.96 17.55 11.24
CA GLY A 187 -6.40 18.29 10.11
C GLY A 187 -5.67 17.44 9.08
N VAL A 188 -5.90 16.13 9.07
CA VAL A 188 -5.24 15.16 8.19
C VAL A 188 -6.24 14.61 7.17
N TYR A 189 -5.82 14.45 5.93
CA TYR A 189 -6.56 13.70 4.92
C TYR A 189 -6.46 12.20 5.24
N ALA A 190 -7.58 11.52 5.36
CA ALA A 190 -7.67 10.11 5.72
C ALA A 190 -8.37 9.29 4.61
#